data_c9a35bcbd2c7abbad565f9ecc0c7a281
#
_entry.id   c9a35bcbd2c7abbad565f9ecc0c7a281
#
_cell.length_a   1.000
_cell.length_b   1.000
_cell.length_c   1.000
_cell.angle_alpha   90.00
_cell.angle_beta   90.00
_cell.angle_gamma   90.00
#
_symmetry.space_group_name_H-M   'P 1'
#
loop_
_entity.id
_entity.type
_entity.pdbx_description
1 polymer ?
#
loop_
_entity_poly.entity_id
_entity_poly.type
_entity_poly.pdbx_seq_one_letter_code
_entity_poly.pdbx_strand_id
1 'polypeptide(L)'
;DSSVGTPMHAPGDYPDGRQGDVLTVEFTVAGVPCLGLNAGPQFRHSEAFSFQIATDDQEETDRYWNAIVGNGGQESACGWCKDRWGLSWQITPRVLTDALA
;
A
#
# COMPACT_ATOMS: atom_id res chain seq x y z
N ASP A 1 -4.51 4.63 12.06
CA ASP A 1 -5.52 3.75 11.47
C ASP A 1 -4.92 2.68 10.55
N SER A 2 -3.63 2.55 10.58
CA SER A 2 -2.94 1.48 9.86
C SER A 2 -2.17 0.63 10.85
N SER A 3 -2.17 -0.67 10.63
CA SER A 3 -1.51 -1.62 11.53
C SER A 3 -1.17 -2.92 10.81
N VAL A 4 -0.24 -3.66 11.39
CA VAL A 4 0.10 -5.01 10.93
C VAL A 4 -0.41 -5.98 11.97
N GLY A 5 -1.19 -6.96 11.53
CA GLY A 5 -1.76 -7.98 12.39
C GLY A 5 -0.89 -9.24 12.50
N THR A 6 -1.55 -10.36 12.78
CA THR A 6 -0.86 -11.62 13.05
C THR A 6 -0.45 -12.32 11.74
N PRO A 7 0.81 -12.73 11.59
CA PRO A 7 1.21 -13.55 10.46
C PRO A 7 0.74 -15.00 10.64
N MET A 8 0.40 -15.65 9.52
CA MET A 8 0.10 -17.07 9.49
C MET A 8 1.18 -17.76 8.69
N HIS A 9 1.72 -18.84 9.24
CA HIS A 9 2.80 -19.59 8.61
C HIS A 9 2.28 -20.73 7.76
N ALA A 10 3.01 -21.08 6.71
CA ALA A 10 2.62 -22.14 5.80
C ALA A 10 2.65 -23.51 6.50
N PRO A 11 1.56 -24.30 6.42
CA PRO A 11 1.52 -25.64 7.04
C PRO A 11 2.32 -26.68 6.26
N GLY A 12 2.73 -26.38 5.04
CA GLY A 12 3.52 -27.24 4.19
C GLY A 12 4.15 -26.47 3.04
N ASP A 13 4.97 -27.12 2.25
CA ASP A 13 5.58 -26.47 1.08
C ASP A 13 4.50 -26.08 0.06
N TYR A 14 4.76 -24.99 -0.65
CA TYR A 14 3.86 -24.49 -1.69
C TYR A 14 4.70 -23.89 -2.83
N PRO A 15 4.12 -23.61 -4.02
CA PRO A 15 4.88 -23.00 -5.10
C PRO A 15 5.55 -21.68 -4.62
N ASP A 16 6.85 -21.57 -4.84
CA ASP A 16 7.68 -20.44 -4.43
C ASP A 16 7.83 -20.23 -2.91
N GLY A 17 7.50 -21.26 -2.10
CA GLY A 17 7.65 -21.15 -0.64
C GLY A 17 7.80 -22.50 0.05
N ARG A 18 8.14 -22.43 1.34
CA ARG A 18 8.43 -23.58 2.18
C ARG A 18 7.57 -23.61 3.40
N GLN A 19 7.38 -24.81 3.96
CA GLN A 19 6.75 -24.98 5.26
C GLN A 19 7.43 -24.09 6.30
N GLY A 20 6.63 -23.37 7.08
CA GLY A 20 7.12 -22.44 8.11
C GLY A 20 7.31 -21.01 7.65
N ASP A 21 7.36 -20.75 6.33
CA ASP A 21 7.40 -19.38 5.83
C ASP A 21 6.12 -18.63 6.18
N VAL A 22 6.21 -17.33 6.33
CA VAL A 22 5.00 -16.51 6.48
C VAL A 22 4.20 -16.59 5.20
N LEU A 23 2.99 -17.14 5.28
CA LEU A 23 2.10 -17.30 4.13
C LEU A 23 1.16 -16.12 3.97
N THR A 24 0.52 -15.70 5.06
CA THR A 24 -0.40 -14.58 5.05
C THR A 24 -0.12 -13.64 6.21
N VAL A 25 -0.41 -12.36 5.99
CA VAL A 25 -0.38 -11.34 7.03
C VAL A 25 -1.64 -10.49 6.92
N GLU A 26 -2.40 -10.42 8.00
CA GLU A 26 -3.49 -9.45 8.09
C GLU A 26 -2.93 -8.08 8.41
N PHE A 27 -3.46 -7.07 7.76
CA PHE A 27 -3.07 -5.69 8.05
C PHE A 27 -4.21 -4.73 7.70
N THR A 28 -4.08 -3.51 8.18
CA THR A 28 -5.06 -2.47 7.92
C THR A 28 -4.36 -1.25 7.32
N VAL A 29 -4.89 -0.74 6.23
CA VAL A 29 -4.37 0.46 5.58
C VAL A 29 -5.47 1.52 5.62
N ALA A 30 -5.22 2.60 6.37
CA ALA A 30 -6.15 3.71 6.49
C ALA A 30 -7.59 3.25 6.80
N GLY A 31 -7.74 2.27 7.68
CA GLY A 31 -9.02 1.71 8.09
C GLY A 31 -9.53 0.58 7.21
N VAL A 32 -8.87 0.23 6.12
CA VAL A 32 -9.30 -0.85 5.22
C VAL A 32 -8.63 -2.15 5.62
N PRO A 33 -9.39 -3.19 6.03
CA PRO A 33 -8.81 -4.51 6.31
C PRO A 33 -8.24 -5.14 5.05
N CYS A 34 -7.04 -5.68 5.16
CA CYS A 34 -6.32 -6.28 4.05
C CYS A 34 -5.71 -7.62 4.46
N LEU A 35 -5.45 -8.45 3.48
CA LEU A 35 -4.73 -9.69 3.66
C LEU A 35 -3.59 -9.76 2.64
N GLY A 36 -2.37 -9.87 3.12
CA GLY A 36 -1.22 -10.10 2.27
C GLY A 36 -0.97 -11.59 2.10
N LEU A 37 -0.87 -12.03 0.87
CA LEU A 37 -0.56 -13.42 0.54
C LEU A 37 0.85 -13.51 -0.07
N ASN A 38 1.70 -14.29 0.55
CA ASN A 38 3.05 -14.50 0.07
C ASN A 38 3.07 -15.68 -0.91
N ALA A 39 2.72 -15.40 -2.16
CA ALA A 39 2.54 -16.42 -3.20
C ALA A 39 3.58 -16.36 -4.31
N GLY A 40 4.70 -15.64 -4.09
CA GLY A 40 5.78 -15.53 -5.06
C GLY A 40 5.64 -14.32 -5.98
N PRO A 41 6.60 -14.13 -6.90
CA PRO A 41 6.72 -12.89 -7.67
C PRO A 41 6.00 -12.92 -9.03
N GLN A 42 5.06 -13.83 -9.23
CA GLN A 42 4.41 -14.01 -10.53
C GLN A 42 3.58 -12.81 -10.98
N PHE A 43 2.95 -12.14 -10.01
CA PHE A 43 2.07 -11.01 -10.30
C PHE A 43 2.69 -9.73 -9.77
N ARG A 44 2.62 -8.68 -10.56
CA ARG A 44 3.14 -7.36 -10.22
C ARG A 44 2.00 -6.37 -10.08
N HIS A 45 2.19 -5.38 -9.24
CA HIS A 45 1.25 -4.26 -9.15
C HIS A 45 1.22 -3.49 -10.47
N SER A 46 0.08 -2.89 -10.75
CA SER A 46 -0.11 -2.05 -11.92
C SER A 46 -0.79 -0.74 -11.52
N GLU A 47 -0.74 0.22 -12.42
CA GLU A 47 -1.39 1.52 -12.21
C GLU A 47 -2.92 1.45 -12.37
N ALA A 48 -3.45 0.30 -12.73
CA ALA A 48 -4.88 0.09 -12.79
C ALA A 48 -5.55 0.08 -11.42
N PHE A 49 -4.77 -0.09 -10.36
CA PHE A 49 -5.23 -0.05 -8.98
C PHE A 49 -4.41 0.93 -8.17
N SER A 50 -5.04 1.65 -7.26
CA SER A 50 -4.36 2.52 -6.30
C SER A 50 -5.18 2.65 -5.03
N PHE A 51 -4.50 2.94 -3.93
CA PHE A 51 -5.15 3.48 -2.74
C PHE A 51 -5.16 5.01 -2.85
N GLN A 52 -6.28 5.61 -2.51
CA GLN A 52 -6.37 7.06 -2.37
C GLN A 52 -6.47 7.43 -0.90
N ILE A 53 -5.58 8.30 -0.45
CA ILE A 53 -5.60 8.84 0.90
C ILE A 53 -6.02 10.30 0.81
N ALA A 54 -7.12 10.64 1.46
CA ALA A 54 -7.56 12.02 1.60
C ALA A 54 -6.83 12.66 2.77
N THR A 55 -6.27 13.84 2.57
CA THR A 55 -5.51 14.57 3.58
C THR A 55 -6.20 15.87 3.95
N ASP A 56 -6.01 16.31 5.19
CA ASP A 56 -6.70 17.50 5.72
C ASP A 56 -5.91 18.77 5.48
N ASP A 57 -4.59 18.69 5.42
CA ASP A 57 -3.72 19.87 5.27
C ASP A 57 -2.43 19.52 4.54
N GLN A 58 -1.61 20.52 4.28
CA GLN A 58 -0.35 20.36 3.56
C GLN A 58 0.65 19.54 4.35
N GLU A 59 0.68 19.69 5.67
CA GLU A 59 1.60 18.93 6.52
C GLU A 59 1.31 17.42 6.43
N GLU A 60 0.05 17.03 6.49
CA GLU A 60 -0.36 15.64 6.36
C GLU A 60 -0.07 15.11 4.96
N THR A 61 -0.33 15.90 3.93
CA THR A 61 -0.01 15.57 2.54
C THR A 61 1.48 15.28 2.38
N ASP A 62 2.33 16.18 2.88
CA ASP A 62 3.78 16.03 2.79
C ASP A 62 4.26 14.81 3.57
N ARG A 63 3.68 14.53 4.71
CA ARG A 63 4.05 13.39 5.54
C ARG A 63 3.82 12.07 4.81
N TYR A 64 2.64 11.87 4.23
CA TYR A 64 2.34 10.66 3.47
C TYR A 64 3.17 10.56 2.20
N TRP A 65 3.27 11.66 1.46
CA TRP A 65 4.05 11.70 0.23
C TRP A 65 5.51 11.34 0.47
N ASN A 66 6.12 11.97 1.46
CA ASN A 66 7.52 11.73 1.77
C ASN A 66 7.77 10.33 2.33
N ALA A 67 6.82 9.77 3.08
CA ALA A 67 6.94 8.42 3.59
C ALA A 67 6.96 7.39 2.46
N ILE A 68 6.22 7.62 1.39
CA ILE A 68 6.13 6.71 0.25
C ILE A 68 7.28 6.95 -0.72
N VAL A 69 7.43 8.18 -1.20
CA VAL A 69 8.45 8.53 -2.21
C VAL A 69 9.84 8.48 -1.61
N GLY A 70 10.00 8.96 -0.38
CA GLY A 70 11.31 8.98 0.29
C GLY A 70 11.81 7.62 0.74
N ASN A 71 10.96 6.60 0.73
CA ASN A 71 11.32 5.23 1.16
C ASN A 71 11.45 4.28 -0.05
N GLY A 72 12.12 4.73 -1.09
CA GLY A 72 12.35 3.93 -2.29
C GLY A 72 11.22 3.96 -3.32
N GLY A 73 10.23 4.81 -3.11
CA GLY A 73 9.15 5.02 -4.06
C GLY A 73 9.50 6.01 -5.16
N GLN A 74 8.55 6.31 -6.00
CA GLN A 74 8.71 7.19 -7.14
C GLN A 74 7.50 8.12 -7.28
N GLU A 75 7.74 9.35 -7.69
CA GLU A 75 6.68 10.26 -8.07
C GLU A 75 6.04 9.83 -9.39
N SER A 76 4.74 10.00 -9.49
CA SER A 76 3.98 9.89 -10.72
C SER A 76 3.23 11.20 -10.94
N ALA A 77 2.42 11.29 -11.99
CA ALA A 77 1.74 12.55 -12.32
C ALA A 77 0.52 12.79 -11.41
N CYS A 78 0.17 14.06 -11.24
CA CYS A 78 -1.12 14.50 -10.68
C CYS A 78 -1.44 13.98 -9.27
N GLY A 79 -0.47 13.99 -8.38
CA GLY A 79 -0.67 13.55 -6.99
C GLY A 79 -0.60 12.04 -6.82
N TRP A 80 -0.24 11.32 -7.85
CA TRP A 80 0.03 9.90 -7.78
C TRP A 80 1.49 9.63 -7.47
N CYS A 81 1.74 8.56 -6.75
CA CYS A 81 3.08 8.04 -6.54
C CYS A 81 3.04 6.53 -6.42
N LYS A 82 4.21 5.92 -6.50
CA LYS A 82 4.36 4.48 -6.29
C LYS A 82 5.23 4.25 -5.08
N ASP A 83 4.91 3.22 -4.30
CA ASP A 83 5.81 2.79 -3.25
C ASP A 83 6.95 1.94 -3.84
N ARG A 84 7.89 1.55 -2.98
CA ARG A 84 9.05 0.77 -3.41
C ARG A 84 8.70 -0.59 -4.04
N TRP A 85 7.49 -1.07 -3.81
CA TRP A 85 7.01 -2.35 -4.36
C TRP A 85 6.15 -2.18 -5.61
N GLY A 86 5.99 -0.97 -6.08
CA GLY A 86 5.24 -0.69 -7.30
C GLY A 86 3.74 -0.47 -7.11
N LEU A 87 3.24 -0.50 -5.88
CA LEU A 87 1.83 -0.19 -5.60
C LEU A 87 1.59 1.31 -5.74
N SER A 88 0.57 1.67 -6.48
CA SER A 88 0.22 3.07 -6.73
C SER A 88 -0.62 3.66 -5.60
N TRP A 89 -0.34 4.91 -5.28
CA TRP A 89 -1.01 5.69 -4.25
C TRP A 89 -1.40 7.05 -4.81
N GLN A 90 -2.54 7.54 -4.37
CA GLN A 90 -2.97 8.92 -4.62
C GLN A 90 -3.05 9.63 -3.28
N ILE A 91 -2.30 10.70 -3.11
CA ILE A 91 -2.37 11.53 -1.91
C ILE A 91 -3.09 12.81 -2.30
N THR A 92 -4.34 12.95 -1.85
CA THR A 92 -5.22 13.99 -2.34
C THR A 92 -5.78 14.81 -1.19
N PRO A 93 -5.48 16.12 -1.11
CA PRO A 93 -6.09 16.99 -0.12
C PRO A 93 -7.61 16.99 -0.23
N ARG A 94 -8.31 16.95 0.89
CA ARG A 94 -9.77 16.97 0.92
C ARG A 94 -10.35 18.21 0.26
N VAL A 95 -9.65 19.33 0.37
CA VAL A 95 -10.08 20.57 -0.27
C VAL A 95 -10.20 20.39 -1.79
N LEU A 96 -9.34 19.58 -2.38
CA LEU A 96 -9.40 19.29 -3.81
C LEU A 96 -10.55 18.32 -4.15
N THR A 97 -10.69 17.24 -3.38
CA THR A 97 -11.79 16.29 -3.60
C THR A 97 -13.14 16.92 -3.38
N ASP A 98 -13.29 17.76 -2.37
CA ASP A 98 -14.54 18.47 -2.09
C ASP A 98 -14.89 19.45 -3.21
N ALA A 99 -13.90 20.09 -3.81
CA ALA A 99 -14.11 21.02 -4.92
C ALA A 99 -14.53 20.31 -6.21
N LEU A 100 -14.21 19.03 -6.35
CA LEU A 100 -14.53 18.23 -7.53
C LEU A 100 -15.83 17.42 -7.38
N ALA A 101 -16.32 17.34 -6.17
CA ALA A 101 -17.52 16.54 -5.86
C ALA A 101 -18.81 17.17 -6.41
#